data_e535cebc7fb6aeca9419535e5b53f11e
#
_entry.id   e535cebc7fb6aeca9419535e5b53f11e
#
_cell.length_a   1.000
_cell.length_b   1.000
_cell.length_c   1.000
_cell.angle_alpha   90.00
_cell.angle_beta   90.00
_cell.angle_gamma   90.00
#
_symmetry.space_group_name_H-M   'P 1'
#
loop_
_entity.id
_entity.type
_entity.pdbx_description
1 polymer ?
#
loop_
_entity_poly.entity_id
_entity_poly.type
_entity_poly.pdbx_seq_one_letter_code
_entity_poly.pdbx_strand_id
1 'polypeptide(L)'
;MEAEPLDKHDTEQVAFMAEECILVNESDTVTGSASKVACHHGEGVLHRAFSILVFDSEGRLLLQQRSPEKITFPGVWANTCCSHPLHCEPELEMQDALGVKRAAQRKLGQELGIPATDAPLGDMVFMTRMLYRARASAEWVEHEMDHIICLRADVKPAPNPNEIAEARWVTEAELRELFDSEAIGPWFRLIAERLLPAWWADLDGLARMADGEIHDMGEVAWS
;
A
#
# COMPACT_ATOMS: atom_id res chain seq x y z
N MET A 1 -5.79 -0.59 -28.72
CA MET A 1 -4.34 -0.54 -28.48
C MET A 1 -4.00 -1.83 -27.78
N GLU A 2 -3.06 -2.59 -28.31
CA GLU A 2 -2.61 -3.81 -27.64
C GLU A 2 -1.88 -3.39 -26.35
N ALA A 3 -2.16 -4.08 -25.24
CA ALA A 3 -1.44 -3.87 -23.98
C ALA A 3 0.07 -3.99 -24.23
N GLU A 4 0.88 -3.15 -23.59
CA GLU A 4 2.33 -3.36 -23.63
C GLU A 4 2.61 -4.80 -23.18
N PRO A 5 3.31 -5.59 -23.99
CA PRO A 5 3.49 -6.98 -23.65
C PRO A 5 4.31 -7.05 -22.36
N LEU A 6 3.76 -7.76 -21.35
CA LEU A 6 4.40 -8.00 -20.06
C LEU A 6 5.79 -8.66 -20.20
N ASP A 7 6.10 -9.24 -21.37
CA ASP A 7 7.40 -9.84 -21.71
C ASP A 7 8.59 -8.87 -21.71
N LYS A 8 8.34 -7.55 -21.65
CA LYS A 8 9.39 -6.52 -21.50
C LYS A 8 9.75 -6.22 -20.04
N HIS A 9 8.95 -6.73 -19.09
CA HIS A 9 9.15 -6.48 -17.68
C HIS A 9 9.93 -7.63 -17.02
N ASP A 10 10.43 -7.37 -15.81
CA ASP A 10 11.09 -8.39 -15.00
C ASP A 10 10.17 -9.58 -14.75
N THR A 11 10.71 -10.81 -14.82
CA THR A 11 9.92 -12.05 -14.74
C THR A 11 9.23 -12.24 -13.39
N GLU A 12 9.81 -11.76 -12.30
CA GLU A 12 9.20 -11.80 -10.97
C GLU A 12 8.04 -10.82 -10.89
N GLN A 13 8.20 -9.60 -11.43
CA GLN A 13 7.12 -8.61 -11.52
C GLN A 13 5.97 -9.13 -12.38
N VAL A 14 6.26 -9.79 -13.49
CA VAL A 14 5.24 -10.43 -14.35
C VAL A 14 4.49 -11.53 -13.60
N ALA A 15 5.19 -12.36 -12.80
CA ALA A 15 4.55 -13.39 -11.99
C ALA A 15 3.56 -12.81 -10.97
N PHE A 16 3.91 -11.68 -10.33
CA PHE A 16 2.99 -10.98 -9.42
C PHE A 16 1.73 -10.45 -10.10
N MET A 17 1.80 -10.13 -11.38
CA MET A 17 0.62 -9.66 -12.13
C MET A 17 -0.44 -10.73 -12.37
N ALA A 18 -0.09 -12.02 -12.18
CA ALA A 18 -1.03 -13.15 -12.24
C ALA A 18 -1.74 -13.42 -10.90
N GLU A 19 -1.31 -12.80 -9.79
CA GLU A 19 -1.98 -12.93 -8.50
C GLU A 19 -3.42 -12.48 -8.55
N GLU A 20 -4.31 -13.19 -7.83
CA GLU A 20 -5.75 -12.91 -7.76
C GLU A 20 -6.05 -11.88 -6.67
N CYS A 21 -6.43 -10.66 -7.07
CA CYS A 21 -6.90 -9.61 -6.19
C CYS A 21 -8.38 -9.83 -5.79
N ILE A 22 -8.77 -9.32 -4.65
CA ILE A 22 -10.15 -9.36 -4.15
C ILE A 22 -10.94 -8.20 -4.77
N LEU A 23 -11.90 -8.49 -5.63
CA LEU A 23 -12.82 -7.49 -6.15
C LEU A 23 -13.84 -7.08 -5.08
N VAL A 24 -14.10 -5.79 -4.99
CA VAL A 24 -15.06 -5.22 -4.03
C VAL A 24 -15.97 -4.19 -4.71
N ASN A 25 -17.07 -3.84 -4.05
CA ASN A 25 -17.85 -2.66 -4.38
C ASN A 25 -17.45 -1.46 -3.50
N GLU A 26 -18.08 -0.30 -3.70
CA GLU A 26 -17.82 0.94 -2.94
C GLU A 26 -18.11 0.83 -1.44
N SER A 27 -18.82 -0.22 -1.00
CA SER A 27 -19.05 -0.54 0.41
C SER A 27 -18.07 -1.60 0.94
N ASP A 28 -16.97 -1.89 0.21
CA ASP A 28 -15.97 -2.92 0.53
C ASP A 28 -16.53 -4.36 0.66
N THR A 29 -17.68 -4.62 0.05
CA THR A 29 -18.22 -5.98 -0.03
C THR A 29 -17.56 -6.75 -1.16
N VAL A 30 -17.08 -7.96 -0.86
CA VAL A 30 -16.44 -8.83 -1.87
C VAL A 30 -17.44 -9.19 -2.97
N THR A 31 -17.06 -8.98 -4.22
CA THR A 31 -17.85 -9.27 -5.42
C THR A 31 -17.26 -10.37 -6.30
N GLY A 32 -16.01 -10.77 -6.06
CA GLY A 32 -15.31 -11.79 -6.81
C GLY A 32 -13.81 -11.66 -6.71
N SER A 33 -13.11 -12.17 -7.71
CA SER A 33 -11.66 -12.00 -7.90
C SER A 33 -11.30 -11.74 -9.35
N ALA A 34 -10.13 -11.16 -9.57
CA ALA A 34 -9.52 -11.03 -10.87
C ALA A 34 -8.00 -10.95 -10.75
N SER A 35 -7.28 -11.29 -11.83
CA SER A 35 -5.83 -11.13 -11.83
C SER A 35 -5.44 -9.66 -11.64
N LYS A 36 -4.29 -9.43 -11.06
CA LYS A 36 -3.76 -8.08 -10.85
C LYS A 36 -3.67 -7.29 -12.17
N VAL A 37 -3.33 -7.97 -13.29
CA VAL A 37 -3.40 -7.35 -14.63
C VAL A 37 -4.81 -6.82 -14.90
N ALA A 38 -5.84 -7.65 -14.75
CA ALA A 38 -7.22 -7.24 -15.03
C ALA A 38 -7.69 -6.10 -14.12
N CYS A 39 -7.21 -6.07 -12.87
CA CYS A 39 -7.53 -5.01 -11.92
C CYS A 39 -6.94 -3.65 -12.30
N HIS A 40 -5.74 -3.65 -12.95
CA HIS A 40 -4.97 -2.41 -13.18
C HIS A 40 -4.95 -1.96 -14.64
N HIS A 41 -5.37 -2.78 -15.60
CA HIS A 41 -5.32 -2.44 -17.01
C HIS A 41 -6.57 -1.65 -17.47
N GLY A 42 -6.37 -0.70 -18.39
CA GLY A 42 -7.43 0.08 -19.03
C GLY A 42 -8.11 1.06 -18.05
N GLU A 43 -9.39 0.81 -17.75
CA GLU A 43 -10.15 1.61 -16.78
C GLU A 43 -9.97 1.11 -15.35
N GLY A 44 -9.36 -0.06 -15.15
CA GLY A 44 -9.20 -0.70 -13.86
C GLY A 44 -10.51 -1.20 -13.26
N VAL A 45 -10.41 -2.18 -12.37
CA VAL A 45 -11.57 -2.70 -11.62
C VAL A 45 -11.35 -2.43 -10.15
N LEU A 46 -12.38 -1.96 -9.44
CA LEU A 46 -12.29 -1.69 -8.01
C LEU A 46 -11.95 -2.98 -7.26
N HIS A 47 -10.85 -2.93 -6.54
CA HIS A 47 -10.32 -4.07 -5.79
C HIS A 47 -9.71 -3.63 -4.47
N ARG A 48 -9.56 -4.58 -3.55
CA ARG A 48 -9.02 -4.31 -2.22
C ARG A 48 -7.52 -4.19 -2.26
N ALA A 49 -7.02 -3.15 -1.60
CA ALA A 49 -5.60 -2.89 -1.38
C ALA A 49 -5.32 -2.64 0.10
N PHE A 50 -4.07 -2.50 0.47
CA PHE A 50 -3.66 -2.01 1.77
C PHE A 50 -2.43 -1.10 1.68
N SER A 51 -2.39 -0.15 2.60
CA SER A 51 -1.22 0.66 2.91
C SER A 51 -0.86 0.48 4.37
N ILE A 52 0.36 0.00 4.67
CA ILE A 52 0.86 -0.04 6.04
C ILE A 52 1.90 1.05 6.28
N LEU A 53 1.78 1.73 7.43
CA LEU A 53 2.70 2.74 7.93
C LEU A 53 3.36 2.18 9.19
N VAL A 54 4.68 2.00 9.16
CA VAL A 54 5.45 1.52 10.31
C VAL A 54 6.22 2.68 10.92
N PHE A 55 5.99 2.91 12.21
CA PHE A 55 6.67 3.91 13.01
C PHE A 55 7.60 3.24 14.02
N ASP A 56 8.81 3.78 14.17
CA ASP A 56 9.74 3.32 15.21
C ASP A 56 9.44 3.94 16.58
N SER A 57 10.24 3.57 17.59
CA SER A 57 10.14 4.11 18.95
C SER A 57 10.49 5.59 19.05
N GLU A 58 11.21 6.16 18.07
CA GLU A 58 11.53 7.58 17.97
C GLU A 58 10.42 8.37 17.23
N GLY A 59 9.37 7.70 16.74
CA GLY A 59 8.26 8.30 16.01
C GLY A 59 8.59 8.61 14.56
N ARG A 60 9.64 8.02 13.99
CA ARG A 60 9.95 8.14 12.55
C ARG A 60 9.13 7.14 11.75
N LEU A 61 8.72 7.53 10.55
CA LEU A 61 8.01 6.68 9.60
C LEU A 61 9.02 6.00 8.65
N LEU A 62 8.87 4.70 8.47
CA LEU A 62 9.62 3.97 7.45
C LEU A 62 8.96 4.17 6.08
N LEU A 63 9.70 4.75 5.15
CA LEU A 63 9.32 4.90 3.75
C LEU A 63 10.06 3.91 2.87
N GLN A 64 9.49 3.63 1.70
CA GLN A 64 10.14 2.92 0.61
C GLN A 64 10.18 3.75 -0.67
N GLN A 65 11.26 3.62 -1.45
CA GLN A 65 11.27 3.99 -2.85
C GLN A 65 11.03 2.74 -3.69
N ARG A 66 10.00 2.75 -4.50
CA ARG A 66 9.65 1.62 -5.38
C ARG A 66 10.76 1.35 -6.38
N SER A 67 11.02 0.07 -6.63
CA SER A 67 12.00 -0.32 -7.66
C SER A 67 11.62 0.25 -9.04
N PRO A 68 12.60 0.62 -9.88
CA PRO A 68 12.35 0.95 -11.29
C PRO A 68 11.74 -0.21 -12.10
N GLU A 69 11.86 -1.46 -11.61
CA GLU A 69 11.27 -2.65 -12.25
C GLU A 69 9.74 -2.76 -12.04
N LYS A 70 9.14 -1.95 -11.15
CA LYS A 70 7.70 -1.97 -10.89
C LYS A 70 6.92 -1.53 -12.13
N ILE A 71 5.82 -2.25 -12.43
CA ILE A 71 4.95 -1.99 -13.59
C ILE A 71 4.12 -0.72 -13.38
N THR A 72 3.60 -0.51 -12.16
CA THR A 72 2.85 0.70 -11.81
C THR A 72 3.70 1.60 -10.92
N PHE A 73 3.73 2.90 -11.23
CA PHE A 73 4.42 3.93 -10.43
C PHE A 73 5.88 3.54 -10.05
N PRO A 74 6.77 3.24 -11.02
CA PRO A 74 8.18 2.93 -10.74
C PRO A 74 8.90 4.15 -10.16
N GLY A 75 9.84 3.92 -9.23
CA GLY A 75 10.74 4.93 -8.70
C GLY A 75 10.13 5.94 -7.72
N VAL A 76 8.82 5.91 -7.45
CA VAL A 76 8.20 6.85 -6.51
C VAL A 76 8.45 6.44 -5.06
N TRP A 77 8.50 7.43 -4.18
CA TRP A 77 8.46 7.23 -2.73
C TRP A 77 7.03 6.95 -2.25
N ALA A 78 6.90 6.04 -1.32
CA ALA A 78 5.63 5.62 -0.75
C ALA A 78 5.76 5.29 0.75
N ASN A 79 4.63 5.04 1.40
CA ASN A 79 4.56 4.49 2.75
C ASN A 79 5.32 3.16 2.85
N THR A 80 5.44 2.60 4.04
CA THR A 80 6.30 1.45 4.34
C THR A 80 6.08 0.27 3.39
N CYS A 81 4.82 -0.11 3.16
CA CYS A 81 4.46 -1.11 2.17
C CYS A 81 3.02 -0.87 1.70
N CYS A 82 2.78 -1.07 0.41
CA CYS A 82 1.46 -1.01 -0.21
C CYS A 82 1.32 -2.15 -1.22
N SER A 83 0.21 -2.89 -1.16
CA SER A 83 -0.05 -4.04 -2.03
C SER A 83 -1.50 -4.50 -1.91
N HIS A 84 -1.77 -5.74 -2.32
CA HIS A 84 -3.11 -6.31 -2.37
C HIS A 84 -3.21 -7.56 -1.51
N PRO A 85 -4.30 -7.72 -0.73
CA PRO A 85 -4.69 -9.02 -0.21
C PRO A 85 -5.04 -9.96 -1.38
N LEU A 86 -4.66 -11.22 -1.25
CA LEU A 86 -4.97 -12.24 -2.24
C LEU A 86 -6.37 -12.82 -1.99
N HIS A 87 -7.04 -13.23 -3.06
CA HIS A 87 -8.32 -13.93 -2.97
C HIS A 87 -8.13 -15.38 -2.48
N CYS A 88 -7.71 -15.53 -1.22
CA CYS A 88 -7.53 -16.81 -0.54
C CYS A 88 -8.05 -16.74 0.90
N GLU A 89 -8.47 -17.87 1.46
CA GLU A 89 -9.10 -17.96 2.79
C GLU A 89 -8.42 -17.14 3.90
N PRO A 90 -7.08 -17.20 4.09
CA PRO A 90 -6.45 -16.44 5.17
C PRO A 90 -6.53 -14.91 4.98
N GLU A 91 -6.61 -14.41 3.73
CA GLU A 91 -6.61 -12.98 3.42
C GLU A 91 -8.02 -12.43 3.12
N LEU A 92 -9.04 -13.30 3.05
CA LEU A 92 -10.46 -12.94 2.95
C LEU A 92 -11.11 -12.63 4.30
N GLU A 93 -10.45 -12.94 5.42
CA GLU A 93 -10.99 -12.74 6.78
C GLU A 93 -11.22 -11.25 7.07
N MET A 94 -12.49 -10.90 7.32
CA MET A 94 -12.89 -9.50 7.54
C MET A 94 -12.89 -9.08 9.01
N GLN A 95 -12.97 -10.05 9.93
CA GLN A 95 -12.99 -9.74 11.35
C GLN A 95 -11.71 -9.03 11.76
N ASP A 96 -11.81 -7.86 12.39
CA ASP A 96 -10.67 -7.03 12.84
C ASP A 96 -9.65 -6.72 11.72
N ALA A 97 -10.09 -6.72 10.48
CA ALA A 97 -9.26 -6.60 9.27
C ALA A 97 -8.12 -7.64 9.19
N LEU A 98 -8.32 -8.83 9.76
CA LEU A 98 -7.29 -9.87 9.87
C LEU A 98 -6.73 -10.29 8.52
N GLY A 99 -7.57 -10.42 7.50
CA GLY A 99 -7.10 -10.78 6.15
C GLY A 99 -6.12 -9.75 5.59
N VAL A 100 -6.44 -8.48 5.73
CA VAL A 100 -5.59 -7.38 5.27
C VAL A 100 -4.30 -7.29 6.09
N LYS A 101 -4.37 -7.49 7.42
CA LYS A 101 -3.18 -7.55 8.29
C LYS A 101 -2.24 -8.70 7.92
N ARG A 102 -2.79 -9.87 7.57
CA ARG A 102 -1.98 -11.02 7.07
C ARG A 102 -1.30 -10.71 5.74
N ALA A 103 -2.02 -10.06 4.81
CA ALA A 103 -1.43 -9.60 3.56
C ALA A 103 -0.30 -8.60 3.81
N ALA A 104 -0.50 -7.62 4.71
CA ALA A 104 0.52 -6.67 5.09
C ALA A 104 1.75 -7.35 5.71
N GLN A 105 1.57 -8.29 6.64
CA GLN A 105 2.66 -9.06 7.25
C GLN A 105 3.44 -9.87 6.21
N ARG A 106 2.73 -10.54 5.27
CA ARG A 106 3.34 -11.28 4.16
C ARG A 106 4.20 -10.38 3.29
N LYS A 107 3.68 -9.21 2.91
CA LYS A 107 4.37 -8.28 2.02
C LYS A 107 5.51 -7.54 2.70
N LEU A 108 5.40 -7.21 3.99
CA LEU A 108 6.52 -6.69 4.78
C LEU A 108 7.71 -7.68 4.78
N GLY A 109 7.44 -8.98 4.90
CA GLY A 109 8.48 -10.02 4.76
C GLY A 109 9.05 -10.10 3.35
N GLN A 110 8.20 -10.06 2.33
CA GLN A 110 8.58 -10.22 0.93
C GLN A 110 9.34 -9.02 0.37
N GLU A 111 8.90 -7.80 0.67
CA GLU A 111 9.44 -6.57 0.12
C GLU A 111 10.58 -5.99 0.97
N LEU A 112 10.44 -6.02 2.29
CA LEU A 112 11.36 -5.38 3.23
C LEU A 112 12.14 -6.36 4.12
N GLY A 113 11.94 -7.67 3.96
CA GLY A 113 12.62 -8.66 4.79
C GLY A 113 12.27 -8.58 6.28
N ILE A 114 11.17 -7.92 6.64
CA ILE A 114 10.72 -7.78 8.03
C ILE A 114 10.01 -9.07 8.43
N PRO A 115 10.54 -9.85 9.40
CA PRO A 115 9.93 -11.11 9.80
C PRO A 115 8.60 -10.90 10.53
N ALA A 116 7.69 -11.87 10.45
CA ALA A 116 6.39 -11.83 11.09
C ALA A 116 6.45 -11.62 12.62
N THR A 117 7.55 -12.03 13.26
CA THR A 117 7.81 -11.79 14.69
C THR A 117 7.97 -10.31 15.04
N ASP A 118 8.47 -9.52 14.09
CA ASP A 118 8.73 -8.09 14.29
C ASP A 118 7.53 -7.22 13.85
N ALA A 119 6.55 -7.85 13.19
CA ALA A 119 5.31 -7.22 12.76
C ALA A 119 4.10 -8.10 13.14
N PRO A 120 3.84 -8.34 14.43
CA PRO A 120 2.75 -9.22 14.88
C PRO A 120 1.38 -8.62 14.55
N LEU A 121 0.43 -9.44 14.11
CA LEU A 121 -0.92 -9.01 13.69
C LEU A 121 -1.68 -8.26 14.79
N GLY A 122 -1.45 -8.63 16.06
CA GLY A 122 -2.10 -8.01 17.22
C GLY A 122 -1.68 -6.57 17.48
N ASP A 123 -0.49 -6.16 17.00
CA ASP A 123 0.06 -4.82 17.19
C ASP A 123 -0.30 -3.89 16.01
N MET A 124 -0.85 -4.46 14.92
CA MET A 124 -1.33 -3.71 13.78
C MET A 124 -2.69 -3.07 14.09
N VAL A 125 -2.76 -1.75 13.97
CA VAL A 125 -4.01 -0.99 14.12
C VAL A 125 -4.59 -0.73 12.73
N PHE A 126 -5.77 -1.28 12.45
CA PHE A 126 -6.55 -0.90 11.27
C PHE A 126 -7.17 0.47 11.51
N MET A 127 -6.79 1.47 10.72
CA MET A 127 -7.17 2.86 10.93
C MET A 127 -8.46 3.23 10.23
N THR A 128 -8.50 3.03 8.91
CA THR A 128 -9.59 3.49 8.05
C THR A 128 -9.50 2.85 6.66
N ARG A 129 -10.43 3.19 5.76
CA ARG A 129 -10.40 2.83 4.34
C ARG A 129 -10.40 4.07 3.46
N MET A 130 -9.72 3.99 2.35
CA MET A 130 -9.65 5.05 1.37
C MET A 130 -10.04 4.49 -0.01
N LEU A 131 -11.11 5.05 -0.60
CA LEU A 131 -11.49 4.76 -1.98
C LEU A 131 -10.84 5.81 -2.88
N TYR A 132 -10.01 5.38 -3.82
CA TYR A 132 -9.35 6.30 -4.74
C TYR A 132 -9.12 5.67 -6.11
N ARG A 133 -8.86 6.52 -7.10
CA ARG A 133 -8.44 6.14 -8.43
C ARG A 133 -7.27 7.02 -8.86
N ALA A 134 -6.20 6.41 -9.41
CA ALA A 134 -5.02 7.13 -9.90
C ALA A 134 -4.45 6.45 -11.15
N ARG A 135 -4.17 7.23 -12.20
CA ARG A 135 -3.56 6.72 -13.43
C ARG A 135 -2.04 6.77 -13.33
N ALA A 136 -1.41 5.61 -13.52
CA ALA A 136 0.04 5.50 -13.62
C ALA A 136 0.52 5.81 -15.05
N SER A 137 -0.27 5.45 -16.07
CA SER A 137 0.01 5.69 -17.48
C SER A 137 -1.28 5.67 -18.32
N ALA A 138 -1.17 5.73 -19.63
CA ALA A 138 -2.31 5.57 -20.53
C ALA A 138 -2.98 4.18 -20.40
N GLU A 139 -2.24 3.16 -19.98
CA GLU A 139 -2.67 1.76 -19.90
C GLU A 139 -2.92 1.26 -18.51
N TRP A 140 -2.23 1.83 -17.50
CA TRP A 140 -2.24 1.37 -16.12
C TRP A 140 -2.91 2.36 -15.18
N VAL A 141 -3.78 1.83 -14.32
CA VAL A 141 -4.56 2.60 -13.33
C VAL A 141 -4.66 1.82 -12.02
N GLU A 142 -4.68 2.51 -10.91
CA GLU A 142 -5.10 1.98 -9.62
C GLU A 142 -6.52 2.47 -9.34
N HIS A 143 -7.43 1.54 -8.99
CA HIS A 143 -8.78 1.81 -8.54
C HIS A 143 -9.03 0.92 -7.33
N GLU A 144 -8.83 1.49 -6.16
CA GLU A 144 -8.60 0.72 -4.95
C GLU A 144 -9.47 1.16 -3.77
N MET A 145 -9.91 0.15 -3.03
CA MET A 145 -10.37 0.25 -1.65
C MET A 145 -9.16 -0.04 -0.76
N ASP A 146 -8.40 0.99 -0.43
CA ASP A 146 -7.15 0.90 0.31
C ASP A 146 -7.39 0.89 1.83
N HIS A 147 -7.02 -0.19 2.48
CA HIS A 147 -7.11 -0.37 3.93
C HIS A 147 -5.84 0.15 4.60
N ILE A 148 -5.96 1.22 5.38
CA ILE A 148 -4.82 1.85 6.01
C ILE A 148 -4.54 1.21 7.37
N ILE A 149 -3.31 0.75 7.57
CA ILE A 149 -2.83 0.08 8.78
C ILE A 149 -1.66 0.87 9.35
N CYS A 150 -1.63 1.05 10.66
CA CYS A 150 -0.46 1.56 11.38
C CYS A 150 0.13 0.46 12.26
N LEU A 151 1.46 0.45 12.36
CA LEU A 151 2.22 -0.41 13.26
C LEU A 151 3.32 0.41 13.94
N ARG A 152 3.51 0.22 15.25
CA ARG A 152 4.68 0.75 15.97
C ARG A 152 5.64 -0.39 16.27
N ALA A 153 6.81 -0.38 15.61
CA ALA A 153 7.80 -1.43 15.76
C ALA A 153 9.20 -0.96 15.33
N ASP A 154 10.21 -1.27 16.13
CA ASP A 154 11.62 -1.06 15.78
C ASP A 154 12.10 -2.20 14.88
N VAL A 155 11.87 -2.07 13.59
CA VAL A 155 12.22 -3.07 12.58
C VAL A 155 13.54 -2.75 11.88
N LYS A 156 14.19 -3.76 11.34
CA LYS A 156 15.39 -3.62 10.49
C LYS A 156 15.03 -4.05 9.06
N PRO A 157 14.76 -3.08 8.16
CA PRO A 157 14.44 -3.42 6.79
C PRO A 157 15.66 -4.02 6.07
N ALA A 158 15.41 -5.06 5.28
CA ALA A 158 16.33 -5.66 4.32
C ALA A 158 15.62 -5.73 2.96
N PRO A 159 15.60 -4.60 2.19
CA PRO A 159 14.81 -4.49 0.98
C PRO A 159 15.16 -5.54 -0.07
N ASN A 160 14.13 -6.12 -0.69
CA ASN A 160 14.26 -6.90 -1.92
C ASN A 160 14.47 -5.90 -3.09
N PRO A 161 15.61 -5.89 -3.78
CA PRO A 161 15.91 -4.90 -4.81
C PRO A 161 14.98 -4.97 -6.04
N ASN A 162 14.32 -6.12 -6.26
CA ASN A 162 13.29 -6.24 -7.30
C ASN A 162 12.03 -5.43 -6.97
N GLU A 163 11.72 -5.27 -5.68
CA GLU A 163 10.53 -4.57 -5.18
C GLU A 163 10.83 -3.12 -4.76
N ILE A 164 11.97 -2.90 -4.10
CA ILE A 164 12.32 -1.65 -3.40
C ILE A 164 13.75 -1.25 -3.71
N ALA A 165 13.93 -0.03 -4.22
CA ALA A 165 15.23 0.57 -4.49
C ALA A 165 15.90 1.09 -3.21
N GLU A 166 15.14 1.72 -2.32
CA GLU A 166 15.62 2.30 -1.07
C GLU A 166 14.54 2.21 0.02
N ALA A 167 14.97 2.04 1.29
CA ALA A 167 14.12 2.18 2.46
C ALA A 167 14.74 3.19 3.43
N ARG A 168 13.93 4.11 3.98
CA ARG A 168 14.42 5.23 4.79
C ARG A 168 13.47 5.54 5.93
N TRP A 169 14.01 5.70 7.13
CA TRP A 169 13.29 6.28 8.26
C TRP A 169 13.30 7.80 8.14
N VAL A 170 12.12 8.42 8.27
CA VAL A 170 11.98 9.86 8.17
C VAL A 170 11.19 10.43 9.34
N THR A 171 11.56 11.62 9.76
CA THR A 171 10.76 12.49 10.62
C THR A 171 9.68 13.20 9.80
N GLU A 172 8.70 13.80 10.46
CA GLU A 172 7.66 14.60 9.78
C GLU A 172 8.27 15.77 8.96
N ALA A 173 9.35 16.39 9.45
CA ALA A 173 10.04 17.47 8.74
C ALA A 173 10.71 16.96 7.46
N GLU A 174 11.44 15.85 7.55
CA GLU A 174 12.09 15.22 6.39
C GLU A 174 11.07 14.71 5.36
N LEU A 175 9.90 14.24 5.80
CA LEU A 175 8.82 13.88 4.88
C LEU A 175 8.33 15.09 4.08
N ARG A 176 8.17 16.25 4.72
CA ARG A 176 7.78 17.50 4.01
C ARG A 176 8.81 17.90 2.98
N GLU A 177 10.11 17.83 3.31
CA GLU A 177 11.19 18.12 2.36
C GLU A 177 11.18 17.13 1.18
N LEU A 178 10.89 15.85 1.44
CA LEU A 178 10.78 14.83 0.41
C LEU A 178 9.65 15.13 -0.58
N PHE A 179 8.52 15.65 -0.10
CA PHE A 179 7.38 16.03 -0.95
C PHE A 179 7.70 17.16 -1.94
N ASP A 180 8.66 18.02 -1.59
CA ASP A 180 9.08 19.15 -2.45
C ASP A 180 10.15 18.74 -3.47
N SER A 181 10.87 17.65 -3.23
CA SER A 181 12.07 17.26 -4.00
C SER A 181 11.95 15.96 -4.78
N GLU A 182 11.00 15.07 -4.43
CA GLU A 182 10.91 13.72 -4.96
C GLU A 182 9.52 13.40 -5.50
N ALA A 183 9.45 12.39 -6.37
CA ALA A 183 8.19 11.84 -6.84
C ALA A 183 7.53 10.98 -5.75
N ILE A 184 6.30 11.31 -5.40
CA ILE A 184 5.52 10.63 -4.34
C ILE A 184 4.35 9.87 -4.95
N GLY A 185 4.14 8.62 -4.53
CA GLY A 185 2.99 7.84 -4.96
C GLY A 185 1.66 8.54 -4.63
N PRO A 186 0.69 8.59 -5.55
CA PRO A 186 -0.54 9.37 -5.38
C PRO A 186 -1.34 8.97 -4.16
N TRP A 187 -1.46 7.67 -3.85
CA TRP A 187 -2.12 7.19 -2.62
C TRP A 187 -1.42 7.68 -1.35
N PHE A 188 -0.07 7.60 -1.33
CA PHE A 188 0.68 8.04 -0.15
C PHE A 188 0.59 9.55 0.05
N ARG A 189 0.53 10.33 -1.03
CA ARG A 189 0.27 11.77 -0.94
C ARG A 189 -1.08 12.05 -0.29
N LEU A 190 -2.15 11.33 -0.68
CA LEU A 190 -3.47 11.46 -0.05
C LEU A 190 -3.42 11.13 1.44
N ILE A 191 -2.79 10.01 1.82
CA ILE A 191 -2.62 9.60 3.23
C ILE A 191 -1.86 10.69 4.00
N ALA A 192 -0.72 11.13 3.47
CA ALA A 192 0.17 12.06 4.14
C ALA A 192 -0.41 13.46 4.31
N GLU A 193 -1.23 13.92 3.37
CA GLU A 193 -1.85 15.25 3.44
C GLU A 193 -3.14 15.29 4.27
N ARG A 194 -3.94 14.19 4.26
CA ARG A 194 -5.28 14.20 4.83
C ARG A 194 -5.43 13.45 6.15
N LEU A 195 -4.64 12.39 6.36
CA LEU A 195 -4.83 11.47 7.48
C LEU A 195 -3.63 11.46 8.44
N LEU A 196 -2.43 11.33 7.89
CA LEU A 196 -1.20 11.16 8.64
C LEU A 196 -0.89 12.25 9.69
N PRO A 197 -1.15 13.57 9.46
CA PRO A 197 -0.82 14.60 10.45
C PRO A 197 -1.50 14.39 11.80
N ALA A 198 -2.77 13.96 11.82
CA ALA A 198 -3.49 13.67 13.05
C ALA A 198 -2.93 12.45 13.77
N TRP A 199 -2.57 11.40 13.01
CA TRP A 199 -2.01 10.17 13.57
C TRP A 199 -0.59 10.36 14.10
N TRP A 200 0.24 11.11 13.39
CA TRP A 200 1.62 11.37 13.79
C TRP A 200 1.70 12.19 15.09
N ALA A 201 0.74 13.09 15.29
CA ALA A 201 0.66 13.93 16.49
C ALA A 201 0.40 13.12 17.78
N ASP A 202 -0.20 11.92 17.70
CA ASP A 202 -0.50 11.05 18.85
C ASP A 202 -0.37 9.57 18.47
N LEU A 203 0.85 9.11 18.25
CA LEU A 203 1.14 7.71 17.88
C LEU A 203 0.72 6.70 18.97
N ASP A 204 0.64 7.12 20.23
CA ASP A 204 0.14 6.28 21.33
C ASP A 204 -1.40 6.18 21.31
N GLY A 205 -2.04 7.07 20.60
CA GLY A 205 -3.49 7.15 20.47
C GLY A 205 -4.08 6.55 19.20
N LEU A 206 -3.32 5.90 18.34
CA LEU A 206 -3.77 5.39 17.05
C LEU A 206 -5.07 4.60 17.13
N ALA A 207 -5.19 3.68 18.09
CA ALA A 207 -6.40 2.88 18.25
C ALA A 207 -7.66 3.70 18.59
N ARG A 208 -7.51 4.90 19.16
CA ARG A 208 -8.63 5.81 19.47
C ARG A 208 -9.06 6.63 18.25
N MET A 209 -8.17 6.78 17.27
CA MET A 209 -8.40 7.53 16.03
C MET A 209 -8.86 6.64 14.87
N ALA A 210 -8.84 5.32 15.07
CA ALA A 210 -9.33 4.38 14.10
C ALA A 210 -10.86 4.53 13.97
N ASP A 211 -11.35 4.87 12.77
CA ASP A 211 -12.77 5.09 12.51
C ASP A 211 -13.42 3.96 11.70
N GLY A 212 -12.63 3.22 10.93
CA GLY A 212 -13.11 2.14 10.06
C GLY A 212 -14.03 2.62 8.93
N GLU A 213 -14.15 3.93 8.71
CA GLU A 213 -14.98 4.52 7.67
C GLU A 213 -14.40 4.32 6.27
N ILE A 214 -15.12 4.72 5.24
CA ILE A 214 -14.64 4.78 3.86
C ILE A 214 -14.57 6.25 3.45
N HIS A 215 -13.35 6.74 3.24
CA HIS A 215 -13.11 8.08 2.76
C HIS A 215 -12.96 8.05 1.23
N ASP A 216 -13.95 8.58 0.51
CA ASP A 216 -13.88 8.72 -0.94
C ASP A 216 -12.97 9.92 -1.29
N MET A 217 -11.83 9.62 -1.89
CA MET A 217 -10.82 10.61 -2.31
C MET A 217 -10.95 10.97 -3.79
N GLY A 218 -11.81 10.28 -4.54
CA GLY A 218 -12.05 10.51 -5.95
C GLY A 218 -10.89 10.12 -6.85
N GLU A 219 -10.83 10.73 -8.02
CA GLU A 219 -9.74 10.54 -8.99
C GLU A 219 -8.60 11.52 -8.70
N VAL A 220 -7.38 10.98 -8.60
CA VAL A 220 -6.18 11.75 -8.26
C VAL A 220 -5.30 11.88 -9.49
N ALA A 221 -4.98 13.11 -9.84
CA ALA A 221 -3.98 13.37 -10.86
C ALA A 221 -2.59 13.10 -10.29
N TRP A 222 -1.77 12.37 -11.08
CA TRP A 222 -0.36 12.20 -10.82
C TRP A 222 0.44 12.82 -11.98
N SER A 223 1.28 13.77 -11.67
CA SER A 223 2.09 14.52 -12.65
C SER A 223 3.56 14.48 -12.28
#